data_e002f059c41269210dcf1f64ae5ffb70
#
_entry.id   e002f059c41269210dcf1f64ae5ffb70
#
_cell.length_a   1.000
_cell.length_b   1.000
_cell.length_c   1.000
_cell.angle_alpha   90.00
_cell.angle_beta   90.00
_cell.angle_gamma   90.00
#
_symmetry.space_group_name_H-M   'P 1'
#
loop_
_entity.id
_entity.type
_entity.pdbx_description
1 polymer ?
#
loop_
_entity_poly.entity_id
_entity_poly.type
_entity_poly.pdbx_seq_one_letter_code
_entity_poly.pdbx_strand_id
1 'polypeptide(L)'
;MAFPGGRSEPGDVDLRATAVRETEEEIGVDLGREAEYLGGLDEVRAMARLRPVDLAIAPFVFRLRGAATLRPNHEVRSLHWIALDELVREERRSVMDYPVPGSTLQFPCLRVEDVVIWGLTYRMFLSLQERFAAPDEGPIPEPPR
;
A
#
# COMPACT_ATOMS: atom_id res chain seq x y z
N MET A 1 -3.87 4.59 9.22
CA MET A 1 -2.94 5.01 8.16
C MET A 1 -3.35 4.34 6.86
N ALA A 2 -3.22 5.02 5.71
CA ALA A 2 -3.45 4.51 4.37
C ALA A 2 -2.35 4.98 3.43
N PHE A 3 -2.12 4.26 2.34
CA PHE A 3 -1.39 4.78 1.19
C PHE A 3 -2.27 5.76 0.41
N PRO A 4 -1.68 6.69 -0.37
CA PRO A 4 -2.45 7.54 -1.29
C PRO A 4 -3.26 6.68 -2.25
N GLY A 5 -4.50 7.10 -2.54
CA GLY A 5 -5.35 6.38 -3.47
C GLY A 5 -6.84 6.60 -3.24
N GLY A 6 -7.61 6.35 -4.27
CA GLY A 6 -9.04 6.57 -4.28
C GLY A 6 -9.79 5.71 -5.29
N ARG A 7 -10.92 6.21 -5.74
CA ARG A 7 -11.77 5.52 -6.70
C ARG A 7 -11.44 5.92 -8.13
N SER A 8 -11.53 4.96 -9.03
CA SER A 8 -11.41 5.24 -10.46
C SER A 8 -12.51 6.20 -10.92
N GLU A 9 -12.12 7.15 -11.76
CA GLU A 9 -12.98 8.14 -12.40
C GLU A 9 -13.06 7.91 -13.92
N PRO A 10 -14.08 8.45 -14.60
CA PRO A 10 -14.27 8.21 -16.04
C PRO A 10 -13.09 8.65 -16.93
N GLY A 11 -12.19 9.50 -16.43
CA GLY A 11 -10.98 9.94 -17.13
C GLY A 11 -9.78 9.01 -16.94
N ASP A 12 -9.83 8.08 -16.00
CA ASP A 12 -8.74 7.18 -15.71
C ASP A 12 -8.72 6.02 -16.74
N VAL A 13 -7.60 5.89 -17.46
CA VAL A 13 -7.45 4.84 -18.48
C VAL A 13 -7.31 3.44 -17.89
N ASP A 14 -6.82 3.35 -16.67
CA ASP A 14 -6.66 2.12 -15.88
C ASP A 14 -6.53 2.45 -14.38
N LEU A 15 -6.50 1.43 -13.51
CA LEU A 15 -6.38 1.60 -12.05
C LEU A 15 -5.02 2.20 -11.64
N ARG A 16 -3.98 2.02 -12.45
CA ARG A 16 -2.68 2.66 -12.22
C ARG A 16 -2.76 4.16 -12.47
N ALA A 17 -3.49 4.59 -13.51
CA ALA A 17 -3.75 6.01 -13.75
C ALA A 17 -4.52 6.63 -12.57
N THR A 18 -5.49 5.93 -12.00
CA THR A 18 -6.15 6.32 -10.76
C THR A 18 -5.15 6.55 -9.63
N ALA A 19 -4.25 5.60 -9.37
CA ALA A 19 -3.27 5.71 -8.30
C ALA A 19 -2.30 6.87 -8.52
N VAL A 20 -1.91 7.16 -9.76
CA VAL A 20 -1.06 8.31 -10.12
C VAL A 20 -1.80 9.62 -9.85
N ARG A 21 -3.03 9.77 -10.34
CA ARG A 21 -3.85 10.96 -10.14
C ARG A 21 -4.09 11.24 -8.66
N GLU A 22 -4.54 10.25 -7.92
CA GLU A 22 -4.82 10.38 -6.48
C GLU A 22 -3.56 10.76 -5.68
N THR A 23 -2.41 10.20 -6.02
CA THR A 23 -1.14 10.55 -5.37
C THR A 23 -0.77 12.01 -5.62
N GLU A 24 -0.97 12.50 -6.83
CA GLU A 24 -0.73 13.90 -7.16
C GLU A 24 -1.73 14.83 -6.44
N GLU A 25 -3.01 14.47 -6.40
CA GLU A 25 -4.06 15.23 -5.73
C GLU A 25 -3.89 15.28 -4.21
N GLU A 26 -3.58 14.15 -3.58
CA GLU A 26 -3.47 14.04 -2.12
C GLU A 26 -2.17 14.60 -1.57
N ILE A 27 -1.02 14.33 -2.22
CA ILE A 27 0.30 14.67 -1.69
C ILE A 27 1.20 15.46 -2.63
N GLY A 28 0.71 15.82 -3.82
CA GLY A 28 1.41 16.70 -4.76
C GLY A 28 2.61 16.07 -5.46
N VAL A 29 2.70 14.75 -5.54
CA VAL A 29 3.79 14.02 -6.21
C VAL A 29 3.33 13.53 -7.58
N ASP A 30 3.95 14.04 -8.64
CA ASP A 30 3.76 13.56 -10.00
C ASP A 30 4.57 12.25 -10.21
N LEU A 31 3.94 11.11 -9.95
CA LEU A 31 4.57 9.79 -10.10
C LEU A 31 5.03 9.51 -11.55
N GLY A 32 4.38 10.12 -12.54
CA GLY A 32 4.78 9.97 -13.94
C GLY A 32 6.15 10.57 -14.24
N ARG A 33 6.49 11.68 -13.57
CA ARG A 33 7.77 12.41 -13.76
C ARG A 33 8.80 12.06 -12.71
N GLU A 34 8.39 11.92 -11.46
CA GLU A 34 9.26 11.84 -10.29
C GLU A 34 9.56 10.39 -9.85
N ALA A 35 8.85 9.42 -10.41
CA ALA A 35 9.00 8.03 -9.99
C ALA A 35 9.23 7.06 -11.15
N GLU A 36 9.63 5.85 -10.79
CA GLU A 36 9.67 4.69 -11.65
C GLU A 36 8.61 3.69 -11.20
N TYR A 37 7.78 3.24 -12.11
CA TYR A 37 6.83 2.17 -11.85
C TYR A 37 7.55 0.83 -11.74
N LEU A 38 7.43 0.15 -10.62
CA LEU A 38 8.05 -1.14 -10.38
C LEU A 38 7.10 -2.33 -10.61
N GLY A 39 5.80 -2.13 -10.43
CA GLY A 39 4.82 -3.20 -10.66
C GLY A 39 3.56 -3.05 -9.83
N GLY A 40 2.58 -3.90 -10.11
CA GLY A 40 1.38 -4.08 -9.30
C GLY A 40 1.54 -5.21 -8.30
N LEU A 41 0.84 -5.13 -7.18
CA LEU A 41 0.67 -6.22 -6.23
C LEU A 41 -0.69 -6.88 -6.45
N ASP A 42 -0.90 -8.01 -5.77
CA ASP A 42 -2.18 -8.70 -5.83
C ASP A 42 -3.29 -7.83 -5.24
N GLU A 43 -4.46 -7.89 -5.89
CA GLU A 43 -5.64 -7.15 -5.43
C GLU A 43 -6.07 -7.60 -4.04
N VAL A 44 -6.43 -6.63 -3.22
CA VAL A 44 -6.93 -6.86 -1.87
C VAL A 44 -8.41 -6.52 -1.80
N ARG A 45 -9.24 -7.50 -1.46
CA ARG A 45 -10.68 -7.27 -1.25
C ARG A 45 -10.90 -6.49 0.05
N ALA A 46 -11.65 -5.42 -0.07
CA ALA A 46 -12.02 -4.60 1.08
C ALA A 46 -13.06 -5.32 1.96
N MET A 47 -13.02 -5.00 3.25
CA MET A 47 -13.99 -5.46 4.24
C MET A 47 -14.61 -4.23 4.90
N ALA A 48 -15.93 -4.14 4.90
CA ALA A 48 -16.65 -3.13 5.67
C ALA A 48 -17.42 -3.80 6.80
N ARG A 49 -17.21 -3.35 8.03
CA ARG A 49 -17.85 -3.92 9.23
C ARG A 49 -17.72 -5.45 9.29
N LEU A 50 -16.52 -5.96 8.96
CA LEU A 50 -16.18 -7.40 8.93
C LEU A 50 -16.94 -8.22 7.89
N ARG A 51 -17.58 -7.59 6.91
CA ARG A 51 -18.20 -8.25 5.76
C ARG A 51 -17.45 -7.89 4.49
N PRO A 52 -17.25 -8.84 3.58
CA PRO A 52 -16.73 -8.53 2.26
C PRO A 52 -17.63 -7.50 1.59
N VAL A 53 -17.02 -6.48 0.99
CA VAL A 53 -17.71 -5.54 0.10
C VAL A 53 -17.21 -5.77 -1.32
N ASP A 54 -18.02 -5.43 -2.29
CA ASP A 54 -17.65 -5.53 -3.70
C ASP A 54 -16.74 -4.34 -4.08
N LEU A 55 -15.58 -4.32 -3.46
CA LEU A 55 -14.52 -3.36 -3.69
C LEU A 55 -13.18 -4.09 -3.63
N ALA A 56 -12.50 -4.15 -4.77
CA ALA A 56 -11.13 -4.59 -4.88
C ALA A 56 -10.21 -3.37 -4.91
N ILE A 57 -9.09 -3.46 -4.22
CA ILE A 57 -8.04 -2.45 -4.20
C ILE A 57 -6.82 -3.03 -4.89
N ALA A 58 -6.37 -2.36 -5.94
CA ALA A 58 -5.17 -2.72 -6.70
C ALA A 58 -3.99 -1.84 -6.23
N PRO A 59 -3.02 -2.39 -5.49
CA PRO A 59 -1.85 -1.64 -5.07
C PRO A 59 -0.80 -1.59 -6.18
N PHE A 60 -0.12 -0.45 -6.30
CA PHE A 60 0.97 -0.22 -7.24
C PHE A 60 2.22 0.26 -6.51
N VAL A 61 3.38 -0.22 -6.94
CA VAL A 61 4.67 0.11 -6.35
C VAL A 61 5.44 1.04 -7.27
N PHE A 62 5.87 2.16 -6.71
CA PHE A 62 6.69 3.16 -7.39
C PHE A 62 7.93 3.46 -6.57
N ARG A 63 9.05 3.67 -7.26
CA ARG A 63 10.30 4.12 -6.67
C ARG A 63 10.54 5.58 -7.05
N LEU A 64 10.56 6.48 -6.08
CA LEU A 64 10.93 7.87 -6.32
C LEU A 64 12.37 7.96 -6.82
N ARG A 65 12.63 8.82 -7.80
CA ARG A 65 13.96 9.04 -8.40
C ARG A 65 14.83 9.97 -7.56
N GLY A 66 14.25 10.60 -6.56
CA GLY A 66 14.91 11.53 -5.65
C GLY A 66 14.00 11.97 -4.52
N ALA A 67 14.39 13.00 -3.80
CA ALA A 67 13.54 13.58 -2.76
C ALA A 67 12.33 14.27 -3.39
N ALA A 68 11.12 13.85 -3.01
CA ALA A 68 9.90 14.50 -3.43
C ALA A 68 9.54 15.66 -2.51
N THR A 69 9.01 16.73 -3.08
CA THR A 69 8.43 17.82 -2.30
C THR A 69 6.95 17.53 -2.06
N LEU A 70 6.63 17.09 -0.85
CA LEU A 70 5.27 16.73 -0.50
C LEU A 70 4.42 17.98 -0.25
N ARG A 71 3.23 18.01 -0.84
CA ARG A 71 2.22 19.08 -0.70
C ARG A 71 0.87 18.43 -0.37
N PRO A 72 0.65 18.04 0.91
CA PRO A 72 -0.59 17.40 1.30
C PRO A 72 -1.78 18.33 1.11
N ASN A 73 -2.88 17.79 0.59
CA ASN A 73 -4.15 18.49 0.50
C ASN A 73 -4.90 18.46 1.84
N HIS A 74 -6.13 18.98 1.87
CA HIS A 74 -6.94 19.06 3.09
C HIS A 74 -7.45 17.71 3.62
N GLU A 75 -7.38 16.64 2.84
CA GLU A 75 -7.79 15.29 3.23
C GLU A 75 -6.68 14.56 3.98
N VAL A 76 -5.42 14.95 3.74
CA VAL A 76 -4.23 14.33 4.34
C VAL A 76 -3.92 15.00 5.67
N ARG A 77 -4.14 14.27 6.76
CA ARG A 77 -3.88 14.77 8.12
C ARG A 77 -2.40 14.80 8.48
N SER A 78 -1.65 13.80 8.06
CA SER A 78 -0.21 13.66 8.33
C SER A 78 0.44 12.75 7.29
N LEU A 79 1.73 12.96 7.05
CA LEU A 79 2.56 12.14 6.17
C LEU A 79 3.67 11.50 6.99
N HIS A 80 3.94 10.23 6.73
CA HIS A 80 4.95 9.46 7.43
C HIS A 80 5.84 8.74 6.42
N TRP A 81 7.14 9.03 6.46
CA TRP A 81 8.16 8.24 5.80
C TRP A 81 8.63 7.17 6.76
N ILE A 82 8.47 5.92 6.40
CA ILE A 82 8.88 4.78 7.23
C ILE A 82 9.86 3.96 6.40
N ALA A 83 11.03 3.71 6.96
CA ALA A 83 12.03 2.87 6.32
C ALA A 83 11.48 1.44 6.15
N LEU A 84 11.69 0.84 4.98
CA LEU A 84 11.18 -0.50 4.70
C LEU A 84 11.81 -1.56 5.62
N ASP A 85 13.07 -1.38 6.02
CA ASP A 85 13.75 -2.27 6.96
C ASP A 85 13.14 -2.24 8.37
N GLU A 86 12.59 -1.09 8.79
CA GLU A 86 11.80 -1.02 10.03
C GLU A 86 10.52 -1.84 9.95
N LEU A 87 9.86 -1.84 8.80
CA LEU A 87 8.59 -2.52 8.61
C LEU A 87 8.73 -4.06 8.57
N VAL A 88 9.91 -4.58 8.21
CA VAL A 88 10.15 -6.03 8.16
C VAL A 88 10.64 -6.62 9.49
N ARG A 89 10.98 -5.80 10.48
CA ARG A 89 11.47 -6.25 11.78
C ARG A 89 10.39 -6.97 12.57
N GLU A 90 10.72 -8.12 13.13
CA GLU A 90 9.79 -8.93 13.90
C GLU A 90 9.24 -8.19 15.14
N GLU A 91 10.08 -7.38 15.79
CA GLU A 91 9.69 -6.57 16.95
C GLU A 91 8.64 -5.50 16.66
N ARG A 92 8.42 -5.16 15.39
CA ARG A 92 7.36 -4.24 14.96
C ARG A 92 6.00 -4.92 14.84
N ARG A 93 5.98 -6.25 14.75
CA ARG A 93 4.75 -7.03 14.69
C ARG A 93 4.01 -6.98 16.03
N SER A 94 2.73 -6.73 15.98
CA SER A 94 1.88 -6.54 17.15
C SER A 94 0.43 -6.89 16.83
N VAL A 95 -0.40 -6.77 17.83
CA VAL A 95 -1.85 -6.92 17.71
C VAL A 95 -2.50 -5.64 18.20
N MET A 96 -3.57 -5.22 17.52
CA MET A 96 -4.42 -4.13 17.96
C MET A 96 -5.83 -4.63 18.29
N ASP A 97 -6.39 -4.07 19.33
CA ASP A 97 -7.77 -4.31 19.73
C ASP A 97 -8.72 -3.41 18.93
N TYR A 98 -9.74 -3.99 18.37
CA TYR A 98 -10.78 -3.29 17.64
C TYR A 98 -12.13 -3.52 18.31
N PRO A 99 -12.73 -2.51 18.94
CA PRO A 99 -14.01 -2.67 19.62
C PRO A 99 -15.15 -2.86 18.62
N VAL A 100 -15.99 -3.86 18.89
CA VAL A 100 -17.25 -4.12 18.17
C VAL A 100 -18.38 -4.23 19.19
N PRO A 101 -19.65 -4.07 18.81
CA PRO A 101 -20.76 -4.24 19.74
C PRO A 101 -20.70 -5.58 20.46
N GLY A 102 -20.58 -5.54 21.79
CA GLY A 102 -20.55 -6.74 22.65
C GLY A 102 -19.24 -7.53 22.67
N SER A 103 -18.17 -7.08 22.00
CA SER A 103 -16.89 -7.80 21.94
C SER A 103 -15.73 -6.89 21.54
N THR A 104 -14.51 -7.44 21.63
CA THR A 104 -13.30 -6.85 21.08
C THR A 104 -12.64 -7.86 20.15
N LEU A 105 -12.33 -7.44 18.96
CA LEU A 105 -11.60 -8.26 17.98
C LEU A 105 -10.13 -7.84 17.96
N GLN A 106 -9.27 -8.81 17.70
CA GLN A 106 -7.83 -8.57 17.58
C GLN A 106 -7.40 -8.67 16.12
N PHE A 107 -6.66 -7.66 15.67
CA PHE A 107 -6.11 -7.64 14.31
C PHE A 107 -4.59 -7.51 14.35
N PRO A 108 -3.87 -8.23 13.47
CA PRO A 108 -2.44 -8.05 13.32
C PRO A 108 -2.13 -6.66 12.81
N CYS A 109 -1.05 -6.08 13.30
CA CYS A 109 -0.58 -4.76 12.91
C CYS A 109 0.95 -4.65 12.99
N LEU A 110 1.49 -3.59 12.40
CA LEU A 110 2.85 -3.12 12.67
C LEU A 110 2.78 -1.84 13.49
N ARG A 111 3.70 -1.69 14.44
CA ARG A 111 3.87 -0.48 15.23
C ARG A 111 5.25 0.10 14.99
N VAL A 112 5.29 1.28 14.41
CA VAL A 112 6.52 2.03 14.20
C VAL A 112 6.31 3.43 14.77
N GLU A 113 7.01 3.77 15.85
CA GLU A 113 6.80 5.01 16.59
C GLU A 113 5.32 5.19 16.98
N ASP A 114 4.72 6.30 16.58
CA ASP A 114 3.31 6.62 16.85
C ASP A 114 2.37 6.06 15.76
N VAL A 115 2.91 5.35 14.77
CA VAL A 115 2.14 4.86 13.63
C VAL A 115 1.73 3.41 13.84
N VAL A 116 0.45 3.13 13.64
CA VAL A 116 -0.11 1.77 13.61
C VAL A 116 -0.59 1.46 12.20
N ILE A 117 0.03 0.46 11.57
CA ILE A 117 -0.31 -0.03 10.25
C ILE A 117 -1.09 -1.33 10.41
N TRP A 118 -2.35 -1.35 9.97
CA TRP A 118 -3.25 -2.48 10.10
C TRP A 118 -4.23 -2.56 8.93
N GLY A 119 -5.08 -3.58 8.91
CA GLY A 119 -6.16 -3.73 7.94
C GLY A 119 -5.64 -3.87 6.50
N LEU A 120 -6.18 -3.10 5.57
CA LEU A 120 -5.82 -3.16 4.15
C LEU A 120 -4.37 -2.75 3.89
N THR A 121 -3.91 -1.69 4.53
CA THR A 121 -2.53 -1.21 4.39
C THR A 121 -1.52 -2.26 4.85
N TYR A 122 -1.79 -2.94 5.96
CA TYR A 122 -0.97 -4.05 6.44
C TYR A 122 -0.94 -5.22 5.44
N ARG A 123 -2.09 -5.59 4.87
CA ARG A 123 -2.17 -6.66 3.86
C ARG A 123 -1.42 -6.32 2.58
N MET A 124 -1.53 -5.08 2.09
CA MET A 124 -0.76 -4.62 0.94
C MET A 124 0.74 -4.65 1.21
N PHE A 125 1.16 -4.28 2.42
CA PHE A 125 2.56 -4.37 2.82
C PHE A 125 3.05 -5.82 2.88
N LEU A 126 2.27 -6.77 3.40
CA LEU A 126 2.64 -8.19 3.38
C LEU A 126 2.82 -8.73 1.96
N SER A 127 1.92 -8.36 1.03
CA SER A 127 2.05 -8.72 -0.38
C SER A 127 3.33 -8.15 -1.00
N LEU A 128 3.72 -6.92 -0.66
CA LEU A 128 4.99 -6.35 -1.06
C LEU A 128 6.18 -7.13 -0.49
N GLN A 129 6.13 -7.47 0.80
CA GLN A 129 7.18 -8.23 1.49
C GLN A 129 7.39 -9.62 0.85
N GLU A 130 6.33 -10.30 0.49
CA GLU A 130 6.37 -11.61 -0.19
C GLU A 130 7.09 -11.51 -1.54
N ARG A 131 6.89 -10.43 -2.30
CA ARG A 131 7.58 -10.19 -3.57
C ARG A 131 9.09 -9.97 -3.40
N PHE A 132 9.51 -9.32 -2.33
CA PHE A 132 10.94 -9.17 -2.03
C PHE A 132 11.59 -10.44 -1.46
N ALA A 133 10.81 -11.30 -0.81
CA ALA A 133 11.29 -12.57 -0.26
C ALA A 133 11.30 -13.70 -1.28
N ALA A 134 10.59 -13.57 -2.41
CA ALA A 134 10.63 -14.54 -3.49
C ALA A 134 12.06 -14.61 -4.04
N PRO A 135 12.68 -15.81 -4.14
CA PRO A 135 13.95 -15.93 -4.83
C PRO A 135 13.80 -15.42 -6.26
N ASP A 136 14.80 -14.68 -6.72
CA ASP A 136 14.89 -14.22 -8.10
C ASP A 136 14.85 -15.50 -9.00
N GLU A 137 13.67 -15.82 -9.52
CA GLU A 137 13.53 -16.84 -10.55
C GLU A 137 14.19 -16.24 -11.79
N GLY A 138 15.49 -16.49 -11.91
CA GLY A 138 16.27 -16.12 -13.08
C GLY A 138 15.55 -16.55 -14.37
N PRO A 139 15.94 -16.02 -15.54
CA PRO A 139 15.22 -16.23 -16.78
C PRO A 139 14.99 -17.74 -17.00
N ILE A 140 13.72 -18.10 -17.24
CA ILE A 140 13.30 -19.47 -17.54
C ILE A 140 14.21 -19.99 -18.67
N PRO A 141 14.98 -21.09 -18.49
CA PRO A 141 15.82 -21.60 -19.54
C PRO A 141 14.95 -21.94 -20.77
N GLU A 142 15.35 -21.47 -21.95
CA GLU A 142 14.67 -21.82 -23.19
C GLU A 142 14.64 -23.35 -23.34
N PRO A 143 13.51 -23.94 -23.78
CA PRO A 143 13.44 -25.36 -24.03
C PRO A 143 14.46 -25.75 -25.12
N PRO A 144 15.11 -26.91 -25.00
CA PRO A 144 16.07 -27.38 -26.00
C PRO A 144 15.38 -27.51 -27.36
N ARG A 145 16.05 -27.01 -28.43
CA ARG A 145 15.60 -27.12 -29.82
C ARG A 145 15.63 -28.58 -30.29
#